data_bb57ecf18459fdbab378203b209fee3e
#
_entry.id   bb57ecf18459fdbab378203b209fee3e
#
_cell.length_a   1.000
_cell.length_b   1.000
_cell.length_c   1.000
_cell.angle_alpha   90.00
_cell.angle_beta   90.00
_cell.angle_gamma   90.00
#
_symmetry.space_group_name_H-M   'P 1'
#
loop_
_entity.id
_entity.type
_entity.pdbx_description
1 polymer ?
#
loop_
_entity_poly.entity_id
_entity_poly.type
_entity_poly.pdbx_seq_one_letter_code
_entity_poly.pdbx_strand_id
1 'polypeptide(L)'
;MEYSIKEIAGIIGADAKKLHDAPISILLTDSRRLSFPEQSLFFALQTKTNDGHNYIQGLYKLRVRNFVVSTVLPEFESMPEANFLVVKDTLKALQKLAAHHRKRFNIPVIGITGSNGKTIVKEFLYQLLHNEFNIVRSPRSYNSQLGVPLSVWQMSDKNTLGIFEAGISQPDEMERLQPIIAPTIGVITNIGEAHQENFISSTQKCLEKLTLFNDCEAIIYDGDNAFIGGCVESACLSHKAITWSRTDSEAPLYIESIKKLESETIIRCTLLGFDRTYTIPFTDDASIENVIHCMAVMLYLKPTSVNDVEKFKRLEPVAMRLDVKQGINNCLLINDTYNSDINSLDIALDFQQSRRVEKDLKCTLILSDILQSGTLPKSLYKKVADLVRRKKIDRIIGIGRDLKEYGGAFDIEKEFYLTTDEFIQSPSFKKFKNELILIKGSRQFHFERISELLEKKVHETILEVNLDAVVHNFNYYRSKLKPETKMVCMVKAFGYGAGSYELAKTLQEHRCDYLAVAVADEGEELRKAVSYTHLRAHETSAHLV
;
A
#
# COMPACT_ATOMS: atom_id res chain seq x y z
N MET A 1 20.11 10.95 2.90
CA MET A 1 20.32 12.38 2.56
C MET A 1 19.94 13.20 3.77
N GLU A 2 20.73 14.22 4.11
CA GLU A 2 20.52 15.04 5.30
C GLU A 2 20.27 16.48 4.90
N TYR A 3 19.42 17.14 5.63
CA TYR A 3 19.14 18.57 5.53
C TYR A 3 19.51 19.26 6.84
N SER A 4 20.01 20.48 6.81
CA SER A 4 20.13 21.25 8.03
C SER A 4 18.76 21.77 8.48
N ILE A 5 18.58 21.93 9.78
CA ILE A 5 17.32 22.47 10.31
C ILE A 5 17.03 23.90 9.79
N LYS A 6 18.09 24.68 9.51
CA LYS A 6 17.97 26.03 8.93
C LYS A 6 17.46 25.99 7.50
N GLU A 7 17.97 25.05 6.69
CA GLU A 7 17.49 24.82 5.33
C GLU A 7 16.02 24.43 5.33
N ILE A 8 15.62 23.51 6.21
CA ILE A 8 14.22 23.10 6.36
C ILE A 8 13.34 24.29 6.76
N ALA A 9 13.77 25.11 7.74
CA ALA A 9 13.01 26.29 8.15
C ALA A 9 12.75 27.23 6.96
N GLY A 10 13.75 27.46 6.11
CA GLY A 10 13.61 28.24 4.88
C GLY A 10 12.65 27.59 3.88
N ILE A 11 12.78 26.29 3.63
CA ILE A 11 11.92 25.54 2.70
C ILE A 11 10.46 25.63 3.12
N ILE A 12 10.13 25.35 4.39
CA ILE A 12 8.74 25.33 4.87
C ILE A 12 8.18 26.74 5.16
N GLY A 13 9.05 27.76 5.22
CA GLY A 13 8.69 29.14 5.55
C GLY A 13 8.29 29.28 7.02
N ALA A 14 9.04 28.62 7.90
CA ALA A 14 8.79 28.67 9.34
C ALA A 14 9.31 29.95 9.97
N ASP A 15 8.58 30.47 10.95
CA ASP A 15 9.12 31.43 11.89
C ASP A 15 9.93 30.68 12.97
N ALA A 16 11.20 31.06 13.12
CA ALA A 16 12.12 30.43 14.06
C ALA A 16 13.07 31.46 14.68
N LYS A 17 12.90 31.73 15.97
CA LYS A 17 13.64 32.78 16.65
C LYS A 17 15.13 32.49 16.88
N LYS A 18 15.48 31.24 17.16
CA LYS A 18 16.86 30.79 17.40
C LYS A 18 16.94 29.32 17.09
N LEU A 19 17.83 28.93 16.18
CA LEU A 19 18.01 27.52 15.79
C LEU A 19 19.39 27.04 16.20
N HIS A 20 19.40 25.91 16.92
CA HIS A 20 20.58 25.10 17.12
C HIS A 20 20.80 24.25 15.86
N ASP A 21 22.03 24.17 15.41
CA ASP A 21 22.32 23.40 14.20
C ASP A 21 22.06 21.89 14.42
N ALA A 22 21.35 21.26 13.48
CA ALA A 22 20.97 19.87 13.57
C ALA A 22 20.80 19.26 12.16
N PRO A 23 21.40 18.08 11.91
CA PRO A 23 21.18 17.33 10.67
C PRO A 23 19.84 16.58 10.78
N ILE A 24 18.96 16.77 9.81
CA ILE A 24 17.66 16.11 9.74
C ILE A 24 17.63 15.12 8.60
N SER A 25 17.31 13.89 8.91
CA SER A 25 17.15 12.81 7.93
C SER A 25 15.83 12.04 8.09
N ILE A 26 15.14 12.19 9.23
CA ILE A 26 13.89 11.49 9.54
C ILE A 26 12.77 12.49 9.79
N LEU A 27 11.65 12.29 9.09
CA LEU A 27 10.40 12.98 9.38
C LEU A 27 9.53 12.08 10.27
N LEU A 28 9.23 12.58 11.46
CA LEU A 28 8.47 11.86 12.46
C LEU A 28 7.08 12.48 12.61
N THR A 29 6.04 11.68 12.48
CA THR A 29 4.63 12.10 12.63
C THR A 29 3.87 11.26 13.65
N ASP A 30 4.50 10.18 14.14
CA ASP A 30 3.98 9.28 15.17
C ASP A 30 5.10 9.02 16.20
N SER A 31 4.89 9.46 17.44
CA SER A 31 5.88 9.35 18.54
C SER A 31 6.31 7.90 18.82
N ARG A 32 5.46 6.92 18.51
CA ARG A 32 5.74 5.49 18.71
C ARG A 32 6.78 4.93 17.73
N ARG A 33 7.05 5.66 16.63
CA ARG A 33 8.00 5.27 15.57
C ARG A 33 9.36 5.96 15.69
N LEU A 34 9.65 6.55 16.83
CA LEU A 34 10.92 7.22 17.07
C LEU A 34 12.10 6.23 16.98
N SER A 35 13.06 6.53 16.10
CA SER A 35 14.25 5.69 15.87
C SER A 35 15.59 6.41 16.12
N PHE A 36 15.74 7.60 15.58
CA PHE A 36 16.96 8.42 15.69
C PHE A 36 16.58 9.82 16.20
N PRO A 37 16.51 10.00 17.53
CA PRO A 37 15.98 11.23 18.12
C PRO A 37 16.64 12.51 17.62
N GLU A 38 17.97 12.52 17.54
CA GLU A 38 18.75 13.72 17.20
C GLU A 38 18.62 14.12 15.72
N GLN A 39 18.34 13.13 14.82
CA GLN A 39 18.13 13.37 13.39
C GLN A 39 16.65 13.47 13.00
N SER A 40 15.77 13.37 13.98
CA SER A 40 14.32 13.43 13.75
C SER A 40 13.79 14.84 13.82
N LEU A 41 12.92 15.17 12.86
CA LEU A 41 12.07 16.34 12.87
C LEU A 41 10.62 15.90 13.09
N PHE A 42 10.07 16.21 14.26
CA PHE A 42 8.70 15.84 14.59
C PHE A 42 7.71 16.91 14.11
N PHE A 43 6.71 16.48 13.35
CA PHE A 43 5.60 17.31 12.92
C PHE A 43 4.42 17.11 13.86
N ALA A 44 4.07 18.13 14.65
CA ALA A 44 2.93 18.13 15.55
C ALA A 44 1.62 18.30 14.76
N LEU A 45 1.17 17.21 14.15
CA LEU A 45 -0.06 17.20 13.34
C LEU A 45 -1.29 17.29 14.23
N GLN A 46 -2.27 18.08 13.78
CA GLN A 46 -3.58 18.19 14.42
C GLN A 46 -4.64 17.47 13.58
N THR A 47 -5.45 16.66 14.23
CA THR A 47 -6.60 15.96 13.66
C THR A 47 -7.86 16.24 14.49
N LYS A 48 -9.03 15.81 14.05
CA LYS A 48 -10.28 15.98 14.82
C LYS A 48 -10.24 15.29 16.20
N THR A 49 -9.42 14.27 16.37
CA THR A 49 -9.39 13.41 17.58
C THR A 49 -8.06 13.42 18.31
N ASN A 50 -7.00 14.02 17.74
CA ASN A 50 -5.66 13.98 18.32
C ASN A 50 -4.87 15.25 17.98
N ASP A 51 -4.10 15.74 18.96
CA ASP A 51 -3.18 16.86 18.79
C ASP A 51 -1.74 16.42 19.06
N GLY A 52 -0.90 16.52 18.02
CA GLY A 52 0.52 16.17 18.07
C GLY A 52 1.34 16.98 19.07
N HIS A 53 0.91 18.20 19.42
CA HIS A 53 1.61 19.04 20.39
C HIS A 53 1.70 18.38 21.77
N ASN A 54 0.72 17.57 22.16
CA ASN A 54 0.69 16.84 23.42
C ASN A 54 1.85 15.85 23.60
N TYR A 55 2.52 15.45 22.52
CA TYR A 55 3.61 14.48 22.56
C TYR A 55 5.00 15.12 22.66
N ILE A 56 5.12 16.44 22.48
CA ILE A 56 6.40 17.15 22.38
C ILE A 56 7.22 16.99 23.64
N GLN A 57 6.62 17.17 24.83
CA GLN A 57 7.33 17.02 26.11
C GLN A 57 7.90 15.60 26.28
N GLY A 58 7.12 14.58 25.92
CA GLY A 58 7.56 13.18 25.96
C GLY A 58 8.72 12.93 25.00
N LEU A 59 8.62 13.43 23.77
CA LEU A 59 9.67 13.30 22.75
C LEU A 59 10.94 14.07 23.13
N TYR A 60 10.82 15.25 23.74
CA TYR A 60 11.98 15.99 24.24
C TYR A 60 12.76 15.22 25.30
N LYS A 61 12.07 14.54 26.24
CA LYS A 61 12.70 13.62 27.22
C LYS A 61 13.42 12.45 26.54
N LEU A 62 12.95 12.03 25.36
CA LEU A 62 13.55 10.99 24.52
C LEU A 62 14.63 11.55 23.56
N ARG A 63 15.13 12.76 23.81
CA ARG A 63 16.20 13.45 23.07
C ARG A 63 15.82 13.94 21.66
N VAL A 64 14.56 13.99 21.28
CA VAL A 64 14.15 14.73 20.09
C VAL A 64 14.34 16.22 20.39
N ARG A 65 14.93 16.95 19.44
CA ARG A 65 15.22 18.39 19.60
C ARG A 65 14.58 19.26 18.53
N ASN A 66 13.99 18.67 17.50
CA ASN A 66 13.49 19.42 16.35
C ASN A 66 12.00 19.17 16.15
N PHE A 67 11.21 20.25 16.17
CA PHE A 67 9.75 20.20 16.17
C PHE A 67 9.18 21.22 15.18
N VAL A 68 8.22 20.79 14.35
CA VAL A 68 7.36 21.66 13.54
C VAL A 68 6.02 21.76 14.25
N VAL A 69 5.64 22.98 14.61
CA VAL A 69 4.46 23.26 15.44
C VAL A 69 3.59 24.33 14.80
N SER A 70 2.29 24.31 15.06
CA SER A 70 1.37 25.40 14.66
C SER A 70 1.18 26.45 15.77
N THR A 71 1.49 26.09 17.01
CA THR A 71 1.35 26.96 18.18
C THR A 71 2.52 26.73 19.12
N VAL A 72 3.05 27.79 19.68
CA VAL A 72 4.06 27.75 20.75
C VAL A 72 3.33 27.74 22.08
N LEU A 73 3.48 26.65 22.83
CA LEU A 73 2.89 26.51 24.16
C LEU A 73 3.87 27.02 25.23
N PRO A 74 3.38 27.55 26.38
CA PRO A 74 4.24 28.10 27.44
C PRO A 74 5.28 27.08 27.98
N GLU A 75 4.92 25.81 28.02
CA GLU A 75 5.82 24.73 28.47
C GLU A 75 7.05 24.55 27.57
N PHE A 76 7.03 25.04 26.33
CA PHE A 76 8.19 24.96 25.42
C PHE A 76 9.35 25.86 25.84
N GLU A 77 9.10 26.90 26.67
CA GLU A 77 10.16 27.72 27.25
C GLU A 77 11.10 26.93 28.17
N SER A 78 10.61 25.82 28.72
CA SER A 78 11.42 24.89 29.53
C SER A 78 12.33 23.97 28.72
N MET A 79 12.35 24.09 27.38
CA MET A 79 13.10 23.23 26.45
C MET A 79 14.16 24.05 25.68
N PRO A 80 15.22 24.56 26.35
CA PRO A 80 16.15 25.52 25.75
C PRO A 80 16.98 24.97 24.58
N GLU A 81 17.13 23.65 24.49
CA GLU A 81 17.88 22.98 23.40
C GLU A 81 16.99 22.62 22.21
N ALA A 82 15.66 22.86 22.29
CA ALA A 82 14.75 22.50 21.24
C ALA A 82 14.68 23.55 20.13
N ASN A 83 14.62 23.10 18.89
CA ASN A 83 14.28 23.90 17.73
C ASN A 83 12.76 23.83 17.50
N PHE A 84 12.09 24.96 17.57
CA PHE A 84 10.67 25.07 17.21
C PHE A 84 10.52 25.84 15.91
N LEU A 85 10.08 25.14 14.87
CA LEU A 85 9.72 25.69 13.57
C LEU A 85 8.22 25.97 13.56
N VAL A 86 7.85 27.24 13.72
CA VAL A 86 6.44 27.64 13.81
C VAL A 86 5.88 27.87 12.43
N VAL A 87 4.80 27.20 12.09
CA VAL A 87 4.12 27.26 10.80
C VAL A 87 2.61 27.38 10.99
N LYS A 88 1.88 27.89 10.01
CA LYS A 88 0.41 27.97 10.07
C LYS A 88 -0.28 26.60 10.02
N ASP A 89 0.30 25.66 9.30
CA ASP A 89 -0.26 24.31 9.06
C ASP A 89 0.89 23.32 8.95
N THR A 90 0.98 22.42 9.92
CA THR A 90 2.07 21.44 10.02
C THR A 90 2.01 20.37 8.92
N LEU A 91 0.80 20.01 8.42
CA LEU A 91 0.65 19.08 7.31
C LEU A 91 1.11 19.73 5.98
N LYS A 92 0.71 20.96 5.72
CA LYS A 92 1.19 21.71 4.54
C LYS A 92 2.70 21.92 4.57
N ALA A 93 3.28 22.14 5.75
CA ALA A 93 4.74 22.24 5.91
C ALA A 93 5.44 20.92 5.54
N LEU A 94 4.92 19.78 6.00
CA LEU A 94 5.41 18.46 5.63
C LEU A 94 5.32 18.22 4.12
N GLN A 95 4.19 18.57 3.50
CA GLN A 95 3.94 18.45 2.07
C GLN A 95 4.91 19.33 1.26
N LYS A 96 5.12 20.57 1.68
CA LYS A 96 6.05 21.50 1.04
C LYS A 96 7.50 21.00 1.11
N LEU A 97 7.90 20.47 2.25
CA LEU A 97 9.24 19.88 2.43
C LEU A 97 9.43 18.65 1.52
N ALA A 98 8.46 17.76 1.46
CA ALA A 98 8.52 16.57 0.60
C ALA A 98 8.52 16.94 -0.90
N ALA A 99 7.73 17.93 -1.31
CA ALA A 99 7.74 18.44 -2.68
C ALA A 99 9.10 19.06 -3.06
N HIS A 100 9.74 19.78 -2.12
CA HIS A 100 11.10 20.29 -2.32
C HIS A 100 12.10 19.14 -2.45
N HIS A 101 12.01 18.12 -1.61
CA HIS A 101 12.86 16.95 -1.65
C HIS A 101 12.72 16.22 -2.99
N ARG A 102 11.49 16.01 -3.50
CA ARG A 102 11.21 15.37 -4.80
C ARG A 102 11.93 16.05 -5.97
N LYS A 103 11.97 17.39 -5.98
CA LYS A 103 12.60 18.18 -7.05
C LYS A 103 14.11 17.98 -7.21
N ARG A 104 14.77 17.37 -6.21
CA ARG A 104 16.22 17.08 -6.27
C ARG A 104 16.56 15.87 -7.14
N PHE A 105 15.56 15.06 -7.52
CA PHE A 105 15.78 13.79 -8.23
C PHE A 105 15.22 13.87 -9.64
N ASN A 106 16.08 13.69 -10.62
CA ASN A 106 15.70 13.61 -12.03
C ASN A 106 15.69 12.15 -12.48
N ILE A 107 14.77 11.37 -11.91
CA ILE A 107 14.53 9.97 -12.25
C ILE A 107 13.08 9.78 -12.70
N PRO A 108 12.77 8.75 -13.51
CA PRO A 108 11.39 8.40 -13.81
C PRO A 108 10.60 8.13 -12.52
N VAL A 109 9.39 8.65 -12.46
CA VAL A 109 8.47 8.42 -11.34
C VAL A 109 7.12 8.02 -11.87
N ILE A 110 6.65 6.85 -11.47
CA ILE A 110 5.33 6.32 -11.77
C ILE A 110 4.37 6.75 -10.66
N GLY A 111 3.37 7.55 -11.02
CA GLY A 111 2.27 7.93 -10.14
C GLY A 111 1.03 7.08 -10.44
N ILE A 112 0.51 6.37 -9.46
CA ILE A 112 -0.61 5.46 -9.63
C ILE A 112 -1.82 5.99 -8.86
N THR A 113 -2.94 6.21 -9.57
CA THR A 113 -4.24 6.52 -8.95
C THR A 113 -5.35 5.63 -9.49
N GLY A 114 -6.53 5.77 -8.94
CA GLY A 114 -7.72 4.98 -9.26
C GLY A 114 -8.51 4.64 -8.00
N SER A 115 -9.63 3.98 -8.14
CA SER A 115 -10.42 3.50 -6.99
C SER A 115 -9.81 2.23 -6.40
N ASN A 116 -9.61 1.20 -7.20
CA ASN A 116 -9.04 -0.10 -6.80
C ASN A 116 -7.77 -0.40 -7.62
N GLY A 117 -6.99 -1.42 -7.24
CA GLY A 117 -5.83 -1.90 -8.00
C GLY A 117 -4.51 -1.16 -7.74
N LYS A 118 -4.49 0.07 -7.23
CA LYS A 118 -3.27 0.90 -7.04
C LYS A 118 -2.10 0.16 -6.38
N THR A 119 -2.35 -0.45 -5.22
CA THR A 119 -1.33 -1.19 -4.47
C THR A 119 -0.87 -2.43 -5.22
N ILE A 120 -1.79 -3.11 -5.91
CA ILE A 120 -1.47 -4.31 -6.69
C ILE A 120 -0.56 -3.93 -7.87
N VAL A 121 -0.91 -2.92 -8.65
CA VAL A 121 -0.07 -2.42 -9.76
C VAL A 121 1.30 -1.97 -9.26
N LYS A 122 1.38 -1.24 -8.13
CA LYS A 122 2.65 -0.85 -7.52
C LYS A 122 3.53 -2.05 -7.16
N GLU A 123 2.96 -3.05 -6.48
CA GLU A 123 3.73 -4.23 -6.04
C GLU A 123 4.10 -5.13 -7.23
N PHE A 124 3.22 -5.28 -8.22
CA PHE A 124 3.55 -6.02 -9.45
C PHE A 124 4.65 -5.33 -10.24
N LEU A 125 4.60 -4.01 -10.42
CA LEU A 125 5.70 -3.26 -11.06
C LEU A 125 7.01 -3.42 -10.29
N TYR A 126 6.97 -3.44 -8.96
CA TYR A 126 8.15 -3.71 -8.17
C TYR A 126 8.69 -5.12 -8.43
N GLN A 127 7.85 -6.16 -8.38
CA GLN A 127 8.27 -7.54 -8.66
C GLN A 127 8.85 -7.69 -10.07
N LEU A 128 8.30 -7.00 -11.06
CA LEU A 128 8.72 -7.10 -12.46
C LEU A 128 9.99 -6.31 -12.78
N LEU A 129 10.29 -5.25 -12.02
CA LEU A 129 11.34 -4.27 -12.38
C LEU A 129 12.50 -4.16 -11.38
N HIS A 130 12.40 -4.76 -10.19
CA HIS A 130 13.41 -4.58 -9.12
C HIS A 130 14.82 -5.09 -9.47
N ASN A 131 14.94 -6.02 -10.42
CA ASN A 131 16.24 -6.48 -10.93
C ASN A 131 16.90 -5.49 -11.91
N GLU A 132 16.12 -4.57 -12.48
CA GLU A 132 16.56 -3.62 -13.50
C GLU A 132 16.71 -2.20 -12.96
N PHE A 133 16.01 -1.87 -11.88
CA PHE A 133 15.97 -0.55 -11.25
C PHE A 133 16.15 -0.64 -9.74
N ASN A 134 16.84 0.34 -9.17
CA ASN A 134 16.82 0.56 -7.73
C ASN A 134 15.57 1.39 -7.38
N ILE A 135 14.50 0.70 -6.97
CA ILE A 135 13.16 1.26 -6.83
C ILE A 135 12.92 1.79 -5.43
N VAL A 136 12.48 3.04 -5.32
CA VAL A 136 11.80 3.57 -4.14
C VAL A 136 10.29 3.55 -4.39
N ARG A 137 9.50 3.08 -3.41
CA ARG A 137 8.05 3.01 -3.55
C ARG A 137 7.29 3.31 -2.26
N SER A 138 6.01 3.64 -2.39
CA SER A 138 5.13 3.80 -1.22
C SER A 138 5.14 2.54 -0.35
N PRO A 139 5.51 2.64 0.95
CA PRO A 139 5.41 1.51 1.86
C PRO A 139 3.93 1.14 2.06
N ARG A 140 3.61 -0.14 2.01
CA ARG A 140 2.21 -0.60 2.16
C ARG A 140 1.27 0.18 1.23
N SER A 141 0.22 0.82 1.79
CA SER A 141 -0.72 1.68 1.05
C SER A 141 -0.63 3.14 1.50
N TYR A 142 0.58 3.69 1.61
CA TYR A 142 0.82 5.10 1.99
C TYR A 142 0.49 6.02 0.82
N ASN A 143 -0.81 6.24 0.58
CA ASN A 143 -1.35 6.99 -0.55
C ASN A 143 -2.13 8.26 -0.16
N SER A 144 -2.19 8.59 1.14
CA SER A 144 -2.94 9.74 1.68
C SER A 144 -2.11 11.02 1.70
N GLN A 145 -2.75 12.14 2.10
CA GLN A 145 -2.13 13.46 2.30
C GLN A 145 -0.92 13.45 3.24
N LEU A 146 -0.85 12.47 4.15
CA LEU A 146 0.27 12.23 5.06
C LEU A 146 1.22 11.16 4.54
N GLY A 147 0.68 10.08 3.97
CA GLY A 147 1.47 8.92 3.56
C GLY A 147 2.37 9.19 2.36
N VAL A 148 1.89 9.98 1.39
CA VAL A 148 2.66 10.33 0.18
C VAL A 148 3.92 11.15 0.52
N PRO A 149 3.87 12.23 1.32
CA PRO A 149 5.07 12.95 1.73
C PRO A 149 6.12 12.06 2.39
N LEU A 150 5.70 11.18 3.31
CA LEU A 150 6.60 10.26 3.99
C LEU A 150 7.21 9.21 3.05
N SER A 151 6.47 8.81 2.01
CA SER A 151 6.96 7.88 0.98
C SER A 151 8.02 8.54 0.10
N VAL A 152 7.74 9.75 -0.39
CA VAL A 152 8.66 10.53 -1.25
C VAL A 152 9.93 10.92 -0.50
N TRP A 153 9.84 11.19 0.81
CA TRP A 153 11.02 11.48 1.63
C TRP A 153 12.05 10.35 1.67
N GLN A 154 11.67 9.11 1.33
CA GLN A 154 12.59 7.97 1.26
C GLN A 154 13.47 7.97 0.00
N MET A 155 13.24 8.86 -0.96
CA MET A 155 14.07 8.99 -2.16
C MET A 155 15.51 9.33 -1.80
N SER A 156 16.45 8.75 -2.53
CA SER A 156 17.88 8.97 -2.37
C SER A 156 18.59 8.94 -3.73
N ASP A 157 19.83 9.41 -3.78
CA ASP A 157 20.66 9.42 -5.01
C ASP A 157 20.94 8.02 -5.58
N LYS A 158 20.64 6.97 -4.80
CA LYS A 158 20.78 5.57 -5.26
C LYS A 158 19.58 5.09 -6.07
N ASN A 159 18.45 5.75 -5.95
CA ASN A 159 17.22 5.32 -6.63
C ASN A 159 17.28 5.70 -8.10
N THR A 160 16.81 4.80 -8.95
CA THR A 160 16.72 4.98 -10.41
C THR A 160 15.29 4.96 -10.93
N LEU A 161 14.31 4.60 -10.08
CA LEU A 161 12.89 4.61 -10.37
C LEU A 161 12.10 4.86 -9.08
N GLY A 162 11.06 5.73 -9.16
CA GLY A 162 10.07 5.91 -8.10
C GLY A 162 8.72 5.33 -8.49
N ILE A 163 7.99 4.70 -7.55
CA ILE A 163 6.63 4.21 -7.75
C ILE A 163 5.75 4.62 -6.56
N PHE A 164 4.86 5.58 -6.77
CA PHE A 164 4.06 6.14 -5.69
C PHE A 164 2.56 6.05 -5.98
N GLU A 165 1.79 5.68 -4.95
CA GLU A 165 0.33 5.69 -4.99
C GLU A 165 -0.21 7.05 -4.56
N ALA A 166 -1.26 7.54 -5.24
CA ALA A 166 -2.05 8.70 -4.82
C ALA A 166 -3.52 8.31 -4.63
N GLY A 167 -4.02 8.47 -3.43
CA GLY A 167 -5.42 8.29 -3.06
C GLY A 167 -6.03 9.58 -2.56
N ILE A 168 -7.27 9.82 -2.94
CA ILE A 168 -8.04 10.98 -2.49
C ILE A 168 -9.38 10.53 -1.92
N SER A 169 -9.87 11.27 -0.96
CA SER A 169 -11.17 11.11 -0.33
C SER A 169 -12.08 12.32 -0.51
N GLN A 170 -11.51 13.48 -0.86
CA GLN A 170 -12.22 14.74 -1.02
C GLN A 170 -11.68 15.51 -2.26
N PRO A 171 -12.45 16.45 -2.82
CA PRO A 171 -11.96 17.38 -3.82
C PRO A 171 -10.75 18.19 -3.32
N ASP A 172 -9.95 18.69 -4.25
CA ASP A 172 -8.73 19.52 -4.03
C ASP A 172 -7.60 18.78 -3.27
N GLU A 173 -7.73 17.48 -3.04
CA GLU A 173 -6.67 16.69 -2.41
C GLU A 173 -5.56 16.30 -3.40
N MET A 174 -5.91 16.04 -4.67
CA MET A 174 -4.91 15.61 -5.67
C MET A 174 -3.99 16.73 -6.09
N GLU A 175 -4.49 17.99 -6.16
CA GLU A 175 -3.68 19.17 -6.41
C GLU A 175 -2.54 19.34 -5.40
N ARG A 176 -2.75 18.89 -4.14
CA ARG A 176 -1.72 18.90 -3.10
C ARG A 176 -0.72 17.77 -3.24
N LEU A 177 -1.15 16.60 -3.75
CA LEU A 177 -0.29 15.41 -3.92
C LEU A 177 0.55 15.47 -5.19
N GLN A 178 0.03 16.11 -6.25
CA GLN A 178 0.70 16.20 -7.55
C GLN A 178 2.13 16.75 -7.44
N PRO A 179 2.41 17.92 -6.82
CA PRO A 179 3.77 18.44 -6.74
C PRO A 179 4.70 17.63 -5.83
N ILE A 180 4.14 16.79 -4.94
CA ILE A 180 4.92 15.92 -4.05
C ILE A 180 5.41 14.70 -4.80
N ILE A 181 4.55 14.06 -5.59
CA ILE A 181 4.92 12.90 -6.42
C ILE A 181 5.63 13.38 -7.68
N ALA A 182 5.11 14.43 -8.32
CA ALA A 182 5.55 14.96 -9.61
C ALA A 182 5.90 13.82 -10.58
N PRO A 183 4.90 12.98 -10.95
CA PRO A 183 5.14 11.80 -11.74
C PRO A 183 5.50 12.16 -13.18
N THR A 184 6.40 11.38 -13.80
CA THR A 184 6.68 11.43 -15.25
C THR A 184 5.76 10.49 -16.01
N ILE A 185 5.32 9.40 -15.37
CA ILE A 185 4.41 8.40 -15.91
C ILE A 185 3.20 8.28 -15.01
N GLY A 186 2.01 8.48 -15.55
CA GLY A 186 0.74 8.30 -14.85
C GLY A 186 0.11 6.95 -15.13
N VAL A 187 -0.51 6.34 -14.13
CA VAL A 187 -1.34 5.15 -14.29
C VAL A 187 -2.68 5.39 -13.60
N ILE A 188 -3.77 5.31 -14.35
CA ILE A 188 -5.11 5.28 -13.78
C ILE A 188 -5.70 3.89 -13.95
N THR A 189 -5.97 3.21 -12.83
CA THR A 189 -6.45 1.83 -12.86
C THR A 189 -7.93 1.75 -13.22
N ASN A 190 -8.79 2.23 -12.35
CA ASN A 190 -10.23 2.28 -12.57
C ASN A 190 -10.89 3.38 -11.76
N ILE A 191 -12.14 3.71 -12.11
CA ILE A 191 -12.99 4.63 -11.36
C ILE A 191 -14.22 3.88 -10.88
N GLY A 192 -14.31 3.67 -9.57
CA GLY A 192 -15.42 2.99 -8.91
C GLY A 192 -16.09 3.88 -7.87
N GLU A 193 -17.03 3.33 -7.08
CA GLU A 193 -17.86 4.07 -6.12
C GLU A 193 -17.13 4.43 -4.79
N ALA A 194 -15.89 3.99 -4.56
CA ALA A 194 -15.15 4.31 -3.33
C ALA A 194 -15.07 5.83 -3.09
N HIS A 195 -15.42 6.29 -1.87
CA HIS A 195 -15.47 7.71 -1.47
C HIS A 195 -16.38 8.61 -2.32
N GLN A 196 -17.38 8.03 -3.02
CA GLN A 196 -18.28 8.78 -3.91
C GLN A 196 -19.09 9.84 -3.17
N GLU A 197 -19.38 9.65 -1.88
CA GLU A 197 -20.16 10.60 -1.06
C GLU A 197 -19.59 12.02 -1.02
N ASN A 198 -18.27 12.15 -1.22
CA ASN A 198 -17.56 13.43 -1.16
C ASN A 198 -17.43 14.11 -2.53
N PHE A 199 -17.93 13.47 -3.61
CA PHE A 199 -17.87 13.99 -4.97
C PHE A 199 -19.27 14.12 -5.56
N ILE A 200 -19.52 15.19 -6.29
CA ILE A 200 -20.80 15.47 -6.94
C ILE A 200 -21.11 14.41 -8.01
N SER A 201 -20.07 13.91 -8.70
CA SER A 201 -20.19 12.91 -9.75
C SER A 201 -18.93 12.05 -9.89
N SER A 202 -19.06 10.90 -10.56
CA SER A 202 -17.91 10.08 -10.93
C SER A 202 -16.97 10.81 -11.90
N THR A 203 -17.52 11.71 -12.75
CA THR A 203 -16.74 12.55 -13.65
C THR A 203 -15.86 13.52 -12.87
N GLN A 204 -16.42 14.24 -11.88
CA GLN A 204 -15.62 15.12 -11.00
C GLN A 204 -14.50 14.34 -10.32
N LYS A 205 -14.81 13.17 -9.77
CA LYS A 205 -13.81 12.32 -9.12
C LYS A 205 -12.71 11.86 -10.07
N CYS A 206 -13.07 11.50 -11.32
CA CYS A 206 -12.11 11.12 -12.35
C CYS A 206 -11.20 12.30 -12.71
N LEU A 207 -11.77 13.46 -13.00
CA LEU A 207 -11.02 14.68 -13.31
C LEU A 207 -10.08 15.09 -12.16
N GLU A 208 -10.55 15.01 -10.92
CA GLU A 208 -9.72 15.26 -9.73
C GLU A 208 -8.51 14.30 -9.69
N LYS A 209 -8.72 13.00 -9.95
CA LYS A 209 -7.62 12.03 -10.00
C LYS A 209 -6.65 12.30 -11.15
N LEU A 210 -7.14 12.75 -12.31
CA LEU A 210 -6.33 13.08 -13.49
C LEU A 210 -5.42 14.30 -13.24
N THR A 211 -5.74 15.18 -12.28
CA THR A 211 -4.86 16.30 -11.88
C THR A 211 -3.45 15.82 -11.52
N LEU A 212 -3.31 14.60 -10.99
CA LEU A 212 -1.99 13.99 -10.72
C LEU A 212 -1.08 13.98 -11.96
N PHE A 213 -1.66 13.91 -13.16
CA PHE A 213 -0.96 13.67 -14.43
C PHE A 213 -0.74 14.91 -15.29
N ASN A 214 -1.05 16.11 -14.77
CA ASN A 214 -0.91 17.34 -15.51
C ASN A 214 0.50 17.52 -16.12
N ASP A 215 1.54 17.11 -15.39
CA ASP A 215 2.94 17.26 -15.82
C ASP A 215 3.57 15.94 -16.28
N CYS A 216 2.80 14.84 -16.42
CA CYS A 216 3.31 13.58 -16.93
C CYS A 216 3.67 13.66 -18.43
N GLU A 217 4.62 12.83 -18.82
CA GLU A 217 4.99 12.57 -20.21
C GLU A 217 4.03 11.56 -20.86
N ALA A 218 3.58 10.58 -20.08
CA ALA A 218 2.67 9.52 -20.52
C ALA A 218 1.62 9.20 -19.46
N ILE A 219 0.42 8.81 -19.89
CA ILE A 219 -0.70 8.38 -19.05
C ILE A 219 -1.20 7.02 -19.56
N ILE A 220 -1.13 6.01 -18.70
CA ILE A 220 -1.50 4.64 -19.01
C ILE A 220 -2.87 4.32 -18.42
N TYR A 221 -3.76 3.81 -19.28
CA TYR A 221 -5.09 3.34 -18.87
C TYR A 221 -5.68 2.37 -19.89
N ASP A 222 -6.82 1.74 -19.54
CA ASP A 222 -7.61 0.89 -20.41
C ASP A 222 -8.32 1.74 -21.48
N GLY A 223 -7.89 1.63 -22.73
CA GLY A 223 -8.45 2.37 -23.88
C GLY A 223 -9.88 1.98 -24.21
N ASP A 224 -10.32 0.79 -23.81
CA ASP A 224 -11.71 0.35 -24.02
C ASP A 224 -12.65 0.96 -22.96
N ASN A 225 -12.11 1.60 -21.92
CA ASN A 225 -12.90 2.30 -20.92
C ASN A 225 -13.29 3.71 -21.42
N ALA A 226 -14.41 3.79 -22.14
CA ALA A 226 -14.93 5.03 -22.70
C ALA A 226 -15.14 6.15 -21.65
N PHE A 227 -15.45 5.79 -20.39
CA PHE A 227 -15.63 6.78 -19.32
C PHE A 227 -14.29 7.45 -18.95
N ILE A 228 -13.24 6.66 -18.73
CA ILE A 228 -11.90 7.20 -18.44
C ILE A 228 -11.38 7.97 -19.65
N GLY A 229 -11.54 7.44 -20.87
CA GLY A 229 -11.14 8.11 -22.11
C GLY A 229 -11.79 9.49 -22.27
N GLY A 230 -13.10 9.60 -22.04
CA GLY A 230 -13.83 10.88 -22.08
C GLY A 230 -13.38 11.88 -20.99
N CYS A 231 -12.99 11.40 -19.81
CA CYS A 231 -12.41 12.26 -18.78
C CYS A 231 -10.99 12.74 -19.15
N VAL A 232 -10.16 11.88 -19.75
CA VAL A 232 -8.82 12.23 -20.24
C VAL A 232 -8.90 13.27 -21.34
N GLU A 233 -9.87 13.13 -22.28
CA GLU A 233 -10.15 14.12 -23.29
C GLU A 233 -10.61 15.46 -22.69
N SER A 234 -11.56 15.42 -21.76
CA SER A 234 -12.08 16.61 -21.07
C SER A 234 -10.99 17.34 -20.28
N ALA A 235 -9.99 16.62 -19.77
CA ALA A 235 -8.82 17.18 -19.10
C ALA A 235 -7.72 17.67 -20.10
N CYS A 236 -7.93 17.57 -21.42
CA CYS A 236 -6.96 17.91 -22.46
C CYS A 236 -5.65 17.09 -22.38
N LEU A 237 -5.71 15.84 -21.88
CA LEU A 237 -4.55 14.97 -21.67
C LEU A 237 -4.40 13.87 -22.73
N SER A 238 -5.26 13.80 -23.74
CA SER A 238 -5.28 12.73 -24.77
C SER A 238 -3.94 12.59 -25.51
N HIS A 239 -3.20 13.68 -25.68
CA HIS A 239 -1.90 13.67 -26.35
C HIS A 239 -0.81 12.93 -25.57
N LYS A 240 -1.05 12.58 -24.31
CA LYS A 240 -0.15 11.81 -23.42
C LYS A 240 -0.60 10.36 -23.25
N ALA A 241 -1.73 9.97 -23.86
CA ALA A 241 -2.33 8.66 -23.65
C ALA A 241 -1.48 7.53 -24.26
N ILE A 242 -1.18 6.53 -23.47
CA ILE A 242 -0.60 5.24 -23.86
C ILE A 242 -1.59 4.17 -23.40
N THR A 243 -2.48 3.77 -24.30
CA THR A 243 -3.55 2.85 -23.96
C THR A 243 -3.18 1.40 -24.27
N TRP A 244 -3.75 0.49 -23.53
CA TRP A 244 -3.92 -0.88 -23.95
C TRP A 244 -5.40 -1.13 -24.31
N SER A 245 -5.66 -2.07 -25.20
CA SER A 245 -7.01 -2.34 -25.69
C SER A 245 -7.20 -3.81 -26.03
N ARG A 246 -8.45 -4.27 -25.96
CA ARG A 246 -8.91 -5.58 -26.44
C ARG A 246 -9.69 -5.45 -27.75
N THR A 247 -10.06 -4.23 -28.13
CA THR A 247 -10.91 -3.96 -29.29
C THR A 247 -10.19 -3.17 -30.38
N ASP A 248 -9.20 -2.35 -30.03
CA ASP A 248 -8.40 -1.56 -30.95
C ASP A 248 -7.06 -2.25 -31.23
N SER A 249 -6.91 -2.84 -32.43
CA SER A 249 -5.70 -3.51 -32.90
C SER A 249 -4.52 -2.58 -33.12
N GLU A 250 -4.76 -1.28 -33.27
CA GLU A 250 -3.70 -0.26 -33.43
C GLU A 250 -3.14 0.25 -32.12
N ALA A 251 -3.71 -0.17 -30.97
CA ALA A 251 -3.21 0.22 -29.66
C ALA A 251 -1.76 -0.27 -29.47
N PRO A 252 -0.88 0.51 -28.79
CA PRO A 252 0.50 0.12 -28.50
C PRO A 252 0.64 -1.24 -27.81
N LEU A 253 -0.36 -1.62 -27.01
CA LEU A 253 -0.54 -2.94 -26.41
C LEU A 253 -1.95 -3.43 -26.76
N TYR A 254 -2.05 -4.27 -27.76
CA TYR A 254 -3.31 -4.91 -28.14
C TYR A 254 -3.42 -6.31 -27.53
N ILE A 255 -4.50 -6.60 -26.82
CA ILE A 255 -4.77 -7.88 -26.18
C ILE A 255 -5.66 -8.72 -27.10
N GLU A 256 -5.08 -9.65 -27.81
CA GLU A 256 -5.79 -10.50 -28.77
C GLU A 256 -6.73 -11.50 -28.08
N SER A 257 -6.24 -12.15 -27.01
CA SER A 257 -7.02 -13.12 -26.27
C SER A 257 -6.51 -13.34 -24.84
N ILE A 258 -7.46 -13.66 -23.96
CA ILE A 258 -7.20 -14.04 -22.58
C ILE A 258 -7.83 -15.42 -22.36
N LYS A 259 -6.99 -16.43 -22.10
CA LYS A 259 -7.43 -17.80 -21.83
C LYS A 259 -7.13 -18.15 -20.38
N LYS A 260 -8.18 -18.20 -19.56
CA LYS A 260 -8.10 -18.66 -18.16
C LYS A 260 -8.02 -20.17 -18.12
N LEU A 261 -7.03 -20.68 -17.40
CA LEU A 261 -6.88 -22.09 -17.02
C LEU A 261 -7.26 -22.26 -15.54
N GLU A 262 -7.05 -23.40 -14.97
CA GLU A 262 -7.42 -23.72 -13.58
C GLU A 262 -6.65 -22.85 -12.55
N SER A 263 -5.35 -22.65 -12.75
CA SER A 263 -4.47 -21.91 -11.81
C SER A 263 -3.67 -20.78 -12.43
N GLU A 264 -3.78 -20.58 -13.75
CA GLU A 264 -3.03 -19.57 -14.48
C GLU A 264 -3.84 -19.00 -15.64
N THR A 265 -3.42 -17.87 -16.18
CA THR A 265 -4.02 -17.26 -17.36
C THR A 265 -2.96 -17.02 -18.42
N ILE A 266 -3.30 -17.38 -19.64
CA ILE A 266 -2.49 -17.12 -20.84
C ILE A 266 -3.04 -15.88 -21.53
N ILE A 267 -2.19 -14.86 -21.70
CA ILE A 267 -2.50 -13.60 -22.37
C ILE A 267 -1.72 -13.57 -23.70
N ARG A 268 -2.43 -13.53 -24.81
CA ARG A 268 -1.84 -13.26 -26.13
C ARG A 268 -2.05 -11.81 -26.48
N CYS A 269 -1.00 -11.15 -26.93
CA CYS A 269 -1.05 -9.73 -27.25
C CYS A 269 -0.03 -9.37 -28.32
N THR A 270 -0.30 -8.26 -29.00
CA THR A 270 0.63 -7.60 -29.89
C THR A 270 1.20 -6.36 -29.20
N LEU A 271 2.51 -6.27 -29.12
CA LEU A 271 3.27 -5.18 -28.51
C LEU A 271 4.05 -4.45 -29.60
N LEU A 272 3.68 -3.22 -29.93
CA LEU A 272 4.31 -2.44 -31.02
C LEU A 272 4.48 -3.26 -32.32
N GLY A 273 3.47 -4.05 -32.68
CA GLY A 273 3.47 -4.89 -33.88
C GLY A 273 4.14 -6.26 -33.74
N PHE A 274 4.58 -6.66 -32.55
CA PHE A 274 5.19 -7.98 -32.27
C PHE A 274 4.28 -8.84 -31.39
N ASP A 275 3.91 -10.02 -31.87
CA ASP A 275 3.11 -10.98 -31.10
C ASP A 275 3.89 -11.55 -29.92
N ARG A 276 3.22 -11.62 -28.78
CA ARG A 276 3.77 -12.17 -27.53
C ARG A 276 2.71 -12.98 -26.79
N THR A 277 3.20 -13.92 -26.00
CA THR A 277 2.35 -14.73 -25.09
C THR A 277 2.93 -14.70 -23.71
N TYR A 278 2.11 -14.32 -22.74
CA TYR A 278 2.47 -14.28 -21.33
C TYR A 278 1.60 -15.26 -20.55
N THR A 279 2.19 -15.89 -19.54
CA THR A 279 1.45 -16.70 -18.56
C THR A 279 1.58 -16.02 -17.20
N ILE A 280 0.47 -15.87 -16.49
CA ILE A 280 0.41 -15.26 -15.17
C ILE A 280 -0.30 -16.19 -14.18
N PRO A 281 0.09 -16.23 -12.90
CA PRO A 281 -0.48 -17.13 -11.89
C PRO A 281 -1.78 -16.55 -11.26
N PHE A 282 -2.61 -15.87 -12.06
CA PHE A 282 -3.87 -15.28 -11.63
C PHE A 282 -4.97 -15.63 -12.62
N THR A 283 -6.19 -15.84 -12.10
CA THR A 283 -7.37 -16.19 -12.93
C THR A 283 -8.53 -15.19 -12.79
N ASP A 284 -8.42 -14.25 -11.86
CA ASP A 284 -9.41 -13.18 -11.67
C ASP A 284 -9.16 -12.00 -12.61
N ASP A 285 -10.26 -11.37 -13.07
CA ASP A 285 -10.18 -10.30 -14.05
C ASP A 285 -9.44 -9.07 -13.55
N ALA A 286 -9.54 -8.75 -12.25
CA ALA A 286 -8.88 -7.59 -11.67
C ALA A 286 -7.35 -7.75 -11.64
N SER A 287 -6.84 -8.93 -11.28
CA SER A 287 -5.41 -9.21 -11.33
C SER A 287 -4.88 -9.22 -12.75
N ILE A 288 -5.64 -9.80 -13.70
CA ILE A 288 -5.29 -9.80 -15.13
C ILE A 288 -5.17 -8.36 -15.64
N GLU A 289 -6.17 -7.50 -15.38
CA GLU A 289 -6.16 -6.09 -15.78
C GLU A 289 -4.97 -5.32 -15.14
N ASN A 290 -4.70 -5.55 -13.85
CA ASN A 290 -3.57 -4.93 -13.17
C ASN A 290 -2.21 -5.35 -13.80
N VAL A 291 -2.06 -6.61 -14.22
CA VAL A 291 -0.87 -7.06 -14.96
C VAL A 291 -0.77 -6.39 -16.32
N ILE A 292 -1.88 -6.23 -17.04
CA ILE A 292 -1.89 -5.53 -18.36
C ILE A 292 -1.48 -4.07 -18.19
N HIS A 293 -1.93 -3.37 -17.14
CA HIS A 293 -1.42 -2.03 -16.81
C HIS A 293 0.10 -2.05 -16.58
N CYS A 294 0.63 -3.05 -15.87
CA CYS A 294 2.07 -3.18 -15.67
C CYS A 294 2.82 -3.42 -16.99
N MET A 295 2.27 -4.24 -17.89
CA MET A 295 2.85 -4.47 -19.22
C MET A 295 2.93 -3.16 -20.03
N ALA A 296 1.87 -2.35 -20.04
CA ALA A 296 1.83 -1.07 -20.73
C ALA A 296 2.84 -0.06 -20.13
N VAL A 297 2.98 -0.01 -18.79
CA VAL A 297 4.01 0.79 -18.11
C VAL A 297 5.41 0.38 -18.55
N MET A 298 5.69 -0.93 -18.53
CA MET A 298 7.00 -1.48 -18.90
C MET A 298 7.32 -1.25 -20.36
N LEU A 299 6.31 -1.37 -21.23
CA LEU A 299 6.45 -1.09 -22.66
C LEU A 299 6.90 0.35 -22.91
N TYR A 300 6.35 1.31 -22.17
CA TYR A 300 6.74 2.72 -22.26
C TYR A 300 8.10 3.00 -21.60
N LEU A 301 8.30 2.53 -20.37
CA LEU A 301 9.48 2.84 -19.58
C LEU A 301 10.75 2.20 -20.12
N LYS A 302 10.67 0.91 -20.49
CA LYS A 302 11.79 0.10 -20.99
C LYS A 302 11.26 -1.06 -21.83
N PRO A 303 11.04 -0.89 -23.13
CA PRO A 303 10.44 -1.91 -24.02
C PRO A 303 11.13 -3.28 -23.97
N THR A 304 12.43 -3.33 -23.69
CA THR A 304 13.17 -4.60 -23.58
C THR A 304 12.76 -5.43 -22.36
N SER A 305 12.24 -4.79 -21.30
CA SER A 305 11.81 -5.47 -20.06
C SER A 305 10.63 -6.41 -20.27
N VAL A 306 9.76 -6.14 -21.23
CA VAL A 306 8.59 -7.02 -21.53
C VAL A 306 9.00 -8.32 -22.23
N ASN A 307 10.22 -8.44 -22.74
CA ASN A 307 10.67 -9.65 -23.43
C ASN A 307 10.95 -10.84 -22.48
N ASP A 308 11.20 -10.58 -21.21
CA ASP A 308 11.35 -11.63 -20.19
C ASP A 308 9.97 -12.10 -19.71
N VAL A 309 9.38 -13.04 -20.46
CA VAL A 309 8.06 -13.59 -20.17
C VAL A 309 8.01 -14.42 -18.87
N GLU A 310 9.14 -14.99 -18.46
CA GLU A 310 9.21 -15.87 -17.29
C GLU A 310 9.00 -15.10 -15.97
N LYS A 311 9.34 -13.82 -15.92
CA LYS A 311 9.10 -13.02 -14.70
C LYS A 311 7.61 -12.83 -14.39
N PHE A 312 6.75 -12.87 -15.40
CA PHE A 312 5.29 -12.77 -15.21
C PHE A 312 4.70 -14.01 -14.56
N LYS A 313 5.26 -15.21 -14.83
CA LYS A 313 4.85 -16.46 -14.18
C LYS A 313 5.21 -16.49 -12.69
N ARG A 314 6.21 -15.69 -12.28
CA ARG A 314 6.70 -15.61 -10.89
C ARG A 314 6.04 -14.52 -10.07
N LEU A 315 5.02 -13.85 -10.62
CA LEU A 315 4.28 -12.86 -9.88
C LEU A 315 3.58 -13.51 -8.67
N GLU A 316 3.72 -12.87 -7.52
CA GLU A 316 3.12 -13.33 -6.27
C GLU A 316 1.92 -12.45 -5.90
N PRO A 317 0.88 -13.03 -5.28
CA PRO A 317 -0.24 -12.27 -4.74
C PRO A 317 0.22 -11.23 -3.73
N VAL A 318 -0.46 -10.10 -3.71
CA VAL A 318 -0.18 -9.04 -2.73
C VAL A 318 -0.90 -9.37 -1.41
N ALA A 319 -0.16 -9.52 -0.32
CA ALA A 319 -0.68 -9.88 0.99
C ALA A 319 -1.87 -8.99 1.43
N MET A 320 -2.85 -9.57 2.15
CA MET A 320 -4.08 -8.96 2.64
C MET A 320 -5.07 -8.48 1.55
N ARG A 321 -4.90 -8.96 0.31
CA ARG A 321 -5.82 -8.70 -0.81
C ARG A 321 -6.19 -10.03 -1.45
N LEU A 322 -7.45 -10.50 -1.24
CA LEU A 322 -7.93 -11.81 -1.72
C LEU A 322 -7.01 -12.97 -1.31
N ASP A 323 -6.47 -12.90 -0.09
CA ASP A 323 -5.56 -13.92 0.45
C ASP A 323 -6.34 -15.19 0.79
N VAL A 324 -5.89 -16.33 0.23
CA VAL A 324 -6.58 -17.62 0.36
C VAL A 324 -5.89 -18.47 1.41
N LYS A 325 -6.63 -18.86 2.44
CA LYS A 325 -6.14 -19.67 3.56
C LYS A 325 -7.00 -20.89 3.84
N GLN A 326 -6.38 -21.94 4.34
CA GLN A 326 -7.12 -23.11 4.84
C GLN A 326 -7.82 -22.73 6.16
N GLY A 327 -9.11 -22.98 6.23
CA GLY A 327 -9.91 -22.78 7.44
C GLY A 327 -10.12 -24.06 8.23
N ILE A 328 -10.67 -23.92 9.44
CA ILE A 328 -11.14 -25.04 10.27
C ILE A 328 -12.25 -25.82 9.54
N ASN A 329 -12.46 -27.07 9.92
CA ASN A 329 -13.58 -27.91 9.45
C ASN A 329 -13.70 -27.98 7.92
N ASN A 330 -12.56 -28.07 7.21
CA ASN A 330 -12.49 -28.13 5.74
C ASN A 330 -13.10 -26.89 5.05
N CYS A 331 -13.04 -25.72 5.68
CA CYS A 331 -13.37 -24.45 5.06
C CYS A 331 -12.17 -23.90 4.28
N LEU A 332 -12.46 -23.11 3.25
CA LEU A 332 -11.48 -22.30 2.56
C LEU A 332 -11.82 -20.82 2.80
N LEU A 333 -10.88 -20.05 3.29
CA LEU A 333 -11.06 -18.64 3.61
C LEU A 333 -10.47 -17.76 2.53
N ILE A 334 -11.20 -16.74 2.11
CA ILE A 334 -10.71 -15.65 1.27
C ILE A 334 -10.74 -14.38 2.12
N ASN A 335 -9.56 -13.86 2.46
CA ASN A 335 -9.43 -12.67 3.29
C ASN A 335 -9.25 -11.42 2.44
N ASP A 336 -10.23 -10.50 2.49
CA ASP A 336 -10.19 -9.18 1.84
C ASP A 336 -10.75 -8.10 2.77
N THR A 337 -10.04 -7.88 3.88
CA THR A 337 -10.49 -7.05 5.01
C THR A 337 -9.94 -5.62 4.98
N TYR A 338 -9.44 -5.15 3.84
CA TYR A 338 -8.82 -3.83 3.74
C TYR A 338 -9.79 -2.72 3.35
N ASN A 339 -10.64 -2.98 2.36
CA ASN A 339 -11.57 -2.00 1.77
C ASN A 339 -12.95 -2.61 1.61
N SER A 340 -14.00 -1.82 1.82
CA SER A 340 -15.38 -2.29 1.66
C SER A 340 -16.18 -1.26 0.85
N ASP A 341 -16.17 -1.42 -0.46
CA ASP A 341 -17.02 -0.74 -1.42
C ASP A 341 -17.65 -1.75 -2.39
N ILE A 342 -18.71 -1.36 -3.11
CA ILE A 342 -19.47 -2.28 -3.95
C ILE A 342 -18.66 -2.88 -5.10
N ASN A 343 -17.74 -2.11 -5.68
CA ASN A 343 -16.91 -2.60 -6.80
C ASN A 343 -15.84 -3.58 -6.30
N SER A 344 -15.20 -3.27 -5.17
CA SER A 344 -14.26 -4.21 -4.55
C SER A 344 -14.97 -5.47 -4.03
N LEU A 345 -16.25 -5.36 -3.66
CA LEU A 345 -17.08 -6.52 -3.32
C LEU A 345 -17.38 -7.37 -4.55
N ASP A 346 -17.72 -6.75 -5.69
CA ASP A 346 -17.96 -7.47 -6.96
C ASP A 346 -16.73 -8.29 -7.37
N ILE A 347 -15.54 -7.68 -7.36
CA ILE A 347 -14.25 -8.34 -7.63
C ILE A 347 -14.02 -9.51 -6.68
N ALA A 348 -14.25 -9.31 -5.38
CA ALA A 348 -14.03 -10.36 -4.38
C ALA A 348 -14.99 -11.53 -4.54
N LEU A 349 -16.24 -11.26 -4.92
CA LEU A 349 -17.24 -12.29 -5.20
C LEU A 349 -16.91 -13.06 -6.49
N ASP A 350 -16.40 -12.41 -7.54
CA ASP A 350 -15.91 -13.10 -8.74
C ASP A 350 -14.75 -14.03 -8.42
N PHE A 351 -13.81 -13.55 -7.61
CA PHE A 351 -12.71 -14.38 -7.12
C PHE A 351 -13.23 -15.58 -6.31
N GLN A 352 -14.21 -15.37 -5.43
CA GLN A 352 -14.85 -16.47 -4.68
C GLN A 352 -15.50 -17.49 -5.63
N GLN A 353 -16.24 -17.03 -6.64
CA GLN A 353 -16.86 -17.92 -7.60
C GLN A 353 -15.86 -18.71 -8.45
N SER A 354 -14.75 -18.08 -8.86
CA SER A 354 -13.70 -18.79 -9.60
C SER A 354 -13.10 -19.97 -8.79
N ARG A 355 -13.06 -19.87 -7.48
CA ARG A 355 -12.59 -20.90 -6.56
C ARG A 355 -13.64 -21.96 -6.22
N ARG A 356 -14.92 -21.71 -6.44
CA ARG A 356 -16.02 -22.65 -6.19
C ARG A 356 -15.96 -23.87 -7.11
N VAL A 357 -15.55 -23.68 -8.37
CA VAL A 357 -15.52 -24.71 -9.40
C VAL A 357 -14.63 -25.90 -9.00
N GLU A 358 -13.61 -25.66 -8.19
CA GLU A 358 -12.66 -26.68 -7.77
C GLU A 358 -13.22 -27.66 -6.71
N LYS A 359 -14.27 -27.33 -5.92
CA LYS A 359 -14.61 -28.11 -4.72
C LYS A 359 -16.09 -28.24 -4.38
N ASP A 360 -17.03 -27.73 -5.13
CA ASP A 360 -18.48 -27.75 -4.82
C ASP A 360 -18.81 -27.31 -3.36
N LEU A 361 -18.11 -26.28 -2.87
CA LEU A 361 -18.27 -25.76 -1.53
C LEU A 361 -19.45 -24.77 -1.44
N LYS A 362 -20.14 -24.73 -0.29
CA LYS A 362 -21.13 -23.70 0.02
C LYS A 362 -20.40 -22.34 0.10
N CYS A 363 -20.87 -21.35 -0.67
CA CYS A 363 -20.30 -20.01 -0.67
C CYS A 363 -20.94 -19.13 0.40
N THR A 364 -20.16 -18.72 1.38
CA THR A 364 -20.57 -17.80 2.45
C THR A 364 -19.83 -16.47 2.32
N LEU A 365 -20.57 -15.37 2.42
CA LEU A 365 -20.06 -14.02 2.50
C LEU A 365 -20.19 -13.49 3.93
N ILE A 366 -19.09 -13.10 4.55
CA ILE A 366 -19.07 -12.29 5.79
C ILE A 366 -18.74 -10.85 5.38
N LEU A 367 -19.70 -9.94 5.56
CA LEU A 367 -19.64 -8.56 5.08
C LEU A 367 -19.84 -7.56 6.22
N SER A 368 -18.99 -6.52 6.29
CA SER A 368 -19.25 -5.36 7.16
C SER A 368 -20.11 -4.32 6.47
N ASP A 369 -20.63 -3.34 7.21
CA ASP A 369 -21.22 -2.16 6.60
C ASP A 369 -20.27 -1.55 5.57
N ILE A 370 -20.84 -1.15 4.43
CA ILE A 370 -20.15 -0.42 3.36
C ILE A 370 -20.26 1.07 3.67
N LEU A 371 -19.13 1.66 4.00
CA LEU A 371 -19.03 3.05 4.42
C LEU A 371 -18.68 3.95 3.24
N GLN A 372 -19.07 5.23 3.36
CA GLN A 372 -18.70 6.28 2.42
C GLN A 372 -19.05 5.99 0.95
N SER A 373 -20.18 5.32 0.72
CA SER A 373 -20.65 4.97 -0.63
C SER A 373 -21.30 6.15 -1.39
N GLY A 374 -21.72 7.21 -0.69
CA GLY A 374 -22.49 8.31 -1.26
C GLY A 374 -23.91 7.92 -1.70
N THR A 375 -24.32 6.68 -1.41
CA THR A 375 -25.62 6.13 -1.76
C THR A 375 -26.46 5.94 -0.49
N LEU A 376 -27.76 6.24 -0.56
CA LEU A 376 -28.67 5.96 0.57
C LEU A 376 -28.60 4.47 0.95
N PRO A 377 -28.48 4.12 2.25
CA PRO A 377 -28.29 2.74 2.69
C PRO A 377 -29.29 1.76 2.09
N LYS A 378 -30.56 2.10 2.05
CA LYS A 378 -31.61 1.26 1.45
C LYS A 378 -31.33 0.92 -0.02
N SER A 379 -30.89 1.89 -0.82
CA SER A 379 -30.55 1.69 -2.23
C SER A 379 -29.26 0.90 -2.39
N LEU A 380 -28.26 1.18 -1.55
CA LEU A 380 -26.99 0.50 -1.51
C LEU A 380 -27.18 -1.01 -1.25
N TYR A 381 -27.86 -1.37 -0.17
CA TYR A 381 -28.05 -2.77 0.20
C TYR A 381 -28.99 -3.53 -0.73
N LYS A 382 -29.87 -2.83 -1.46
CA LYS A 382 -30.59 -3.44 -2.59
C LYS A 382 -29.62 -3.83 -3.71
N LYS A 383 -28.70 -2.94 -4.10
CA LYS A 383 -27.65 -3.25 -5.11
C LYS A 383 -26.75 -4.41 -4.64
N VAL A 384 -26.36 -4.41 -3.35
CA VAL A 384 -25.55 -5.49 -2.77
C VAL A 384 -26.31 -6.82 -2.81
N ALA A 385 -27.60 -6.84 -2.47
CA ALA A 385 -28.42 -8.05 -2.53
C ALA A 385 -28.57 -8.58 -3.97
N ASP A 386 -28.75 -7.67 -4.95
CA ASP A 386 -28.80 -8.04 -6.36
C ASP A 386 -27.44 -8.60 -6.85
N LEU A 387 -26.33 -8.05 -6.37
CA LEU A 387 -24.98 -8.53 -6.66
C LEU A 387 -24.77 -9.94 -6.08
N VAL A 388 -25.06 -10.13 -4.80
CA VAL A 388 -24.99 -11.41 -4.07
C VAL A 388 -25.79 -12.49 -4.78
N ARG A 389 -27.01 -12.15 -5.26
CA ARG A 389 -27.87 -13.07 -6.03
C ARG A 389 -27.24 -13.44 -7.38
N ARG A 390 -26.76 -12.45 -8.15
CA ARG A 390 -26.10 -12.67 -9.45
C ARG A 390 -24.87 -13.57 -9.31
N LYS A 391 -24.09 -13.40 -8.23
CA LYS A 391 -22.89 -14.17 -7.94
C LYS A 391 -23.18 -15.50 -7.24
N LYS A 392 -24.46 -15.90 -7.09
CA LYS A 392 -24.90 -17.19 -6.54
C LYS A 392 -24.27 -17.51 -5.18
N ILE A 393 -24.27 -16.54 -4.28
CA ILE A 393 -23.83 -16.74 -2.89
C ILE A 393 -24.95 -17.45 -2.13
N ASP A 394 -24.58 -18.47 -1.35
CA ASP A 394 -25.54 -19.32 -0.65
C ASP A 394 -25.95 -18.73 0.72
N ARG A 395 -25.02 -18.03 1.39
CA ARG A 395 -25.24 -17.46 2.73
C ARG A 395 -24.53 -16.11 2.89
N ILE A 396 -25.19 -15.19 3.61
CA ILE A 396 -24.59 -13.92 4.04
C ILE A 396 -24.63 -13.79 5.56
N ILE A 397 -23.51 -13.33 6.13
CA ILE A 397 -23.39 -12.89 7.51
C ILE A 397 -23.00 -11.41 7.47
N GLY A 398 -23.95 -10.56 7.83
CA GLY A 398 -23.73 -9.10 7.83
C GLY A 398 -23.39 -8.59 9.23
N ILE A 399 -22.38 -7.72 9.32
CA ILE A 399 -21.94 -7.13 10.58
C ILE A 399 -21.95 -5.61 10.45
N GLY A 400 -22.84 -4.98 11.20
CA GLY A 400 -23.01 -3.55 11.23
C GLY A 400 -24.46 -3.15 11.38
N ARG A 401 -24.68 -1.87 11.62
CA ARG A 401 -26.01 -1.30 11.88
C ARG A 401 -26.85 -1.30 10.61
N ASP A 402 -26.27 -0.85 9.51
CA ASP A 402 -26.99 -0.69 8.25
C ASP A 402 -27.35 -2.06 7.65
N LEU A 403 -26.42 -3.02 7.66
CA LEU A 403 -26.69 -4.41 7.23
C LEU A 403 -27.80 -5.06 8.06
N LYS A 404 -27.82 -4.82 9.38
CA LYS A 404 -28.87 -5.33 10.26
C LYS A 404 -30.23 -4.69 9.96
N GLU A 405 -30.27 -3.38 9.67
CA GLU A 405 -31.50 -2.63 9.35
C GLU A 405 -32.06 -3.00 7.98
N TYR A 406 -31.17 -3.08 6.95
CA TYR A 406 -31.59 -3.34 5.57
C TYR A 406 -31.42 -4.80 5.12
N GLY A 407 -31.10 -5.71 6.03
CA GLY A 407 -30.89 -7.13 5.77
C GLY A 407 -32.09 -7.87 5.19
N GLY A 408 -33.29 -7.28 5.27
CA GLY A 408 -34.49 -7.78 4.59
C GLY A 408 -34.36 -7.87 3.06
N ALA A 409 -33.44 -7.13 2.45
CA ALA A 409 -33.23 -7.13 1.00
C ALA A 409 -32.61 -8.43 0.45
N PHE A 410 -32.02 -9.26 1.30
CA PHE A 410 -31.34 -10.50 0.87
C PHE A 410 -32.31 -11.68 0.94
N ASP A 411 -32.45 -12.43 -0.17
CA ASP A 411 -33.33 -13.60 -0.32
C ASP A 411 -32.56 -14.93 -0.24
N ILE A 412 -31.50 -14.98 0.57
CA ILE A 412 -30.66 -16.16 0.81
C ILE A 412 -30.57 -16.43 2.32
N GLU A 413 -29.91 -17.52 2.72
CA GLU A 413 -29.60 -17.76 4.13
C GLU A 413 -28.84 -16.56 4.69
N LYS A 414 -29.30 -15.98 5.80
CA LYS A 414 -28.78 -14.71 6.31
C LYS A 414 -28.81 -14.61 7.82
N GLU A 415 -27.79 -13.97 8.36
CA GLU A 415 -27.67 -13.61 9.76
C GLU A 415 -27.05 -12.22 9.89
N PHE A 416 -27.48 -11.42 10.86
CA PHE A 416 -27.01 -10.04 11.04
C PHE A 416 -26.68 -9.76 12.50
N TYR A 417 -25.50 -9.16 12.71
CA TYR A 417 -24.95 -8.80 14.01
C TYR A 417 -24.59 -7.31 14.03
N LEU A 418 -24.56 -6.68 15.20
CA LEU A 418 -24.15 -5.28 15.32
C LEU A 418 -22.64 -5.12 15.35
N THR A 419 -21.93 -6.08 15.95
CA THR A 419 -20.48 -6.01 16.13
C THR A 419 -19.81 -7.34 15.79
N THR A 420 -18.54 -7.29 15.51
CA THR A 420 -17.68 -8.46 15.28
C THR A 420 -17.64 -9.37 16.52
N ASP A 421 -17.64 -8.79 17.73
CA ASP A 421 -17.66 -9.56 18.98
C ASP A 421 -18.97 -10.33 19.16
N GLU A 422 -20.13 -9.70 18.85
CA GLU A 422 -21.43 -10.38 18.88
C GLU A 422 -21.45 -11.61 17.95
N PHE A 423 -20.89 -11.46 16.75
CA PHE A 423 -20.79 -12.58 15.81
C PHE A 423 -19.84 -13.67 16.30
N ILE A 424 -18.65 -13.35 16.77
CA ILE A 424 -17.66 -14.32 17.24
C ILE A 424 -18.22 -15.14 18.43
N GLN A 425 -19.01 -14.53 19.29
CA GLN A 425 -19.65 -15.20 20.43
C GLN A 425 -20.90 -16.00 20.05
N SER A 426 -21.41 -15.85 18.83
CA SER A 426 -22.65 -16.49 18.38
C SER A 426 -22.47 -18.01 18.19
N PRO A 427 -23.56 -18.80 18.31
CA PRO A 427 -23.53 -20.23 17.97
C PRO A 427 -23.22 -20.49 16.49
N SER A 428 -23.52 -19.55 15.60
CA SER A 428 -23.27 -19.66 14.16
C SER A 428 -21.80 -19.63 13.81
N PHE A 429 -20.97 -18.93 14.59
CA PHE A 429 -19.54 -18.90 14.41
C PHE A 429 -18.87 -20.29 14.51
N LYS A 430 -19.45 -21.20 15.32
CA LYS A 430 -18.93 -22.56 15.54
C LYS A 430 -19.41 -23.57 14.50
N LYS A 431 -20.31 -23.19 13.59
CA LYS A 431 -21.00 -24.12 12.66
C LYS A 431 -20.36 -24.20 11.27
N PHE A 432 -19.34 -23.40 10.98
CA PHE A 432 -18.68 -23.43 9.68
C PHE A 432 -18.06 -24.81 9.39
N LYS A 433 -18.46 -25.37 8.23
CA LYS A 433 -17.96 -26.66 7.76
C LYS A 433 -18.18 -26.80 6.25
N ASN A 434 -17.12 -27.20 5.51
CA ASN A 434 -17.18 -27.39 4.06
C ASN A 434 -17.71 -26.13 3.32
N GLU A 435 -17.20 -24.97 3.68
CA GLU A 435 -17.63 -23.69 3.11
C GLU A 435 -16.44 -22.94 2.51
N LEU A 436 -16.70 -22.22 1.42
CA LEU A 436 -15.81 -21.22 0.84
C LEU A 436 -16.26 -19.85 1.37
N ILE A 437 -15.50 -19.29 2.30
CA ILE A 437 -15.87 -18.12 3.08
C ILE A 437 -15.09 -16.90 2.59
N LEU A 438 -15.80 -15.92 2.03
CA LEU A 438 -15.24 -14.60 1.76
C LEU A 438 -15.46 -13.70 2.98
N ILE A 439 -14.36 -13.18 3.53
CA ILE A 439 -14.36 -12.25 4.67
C ILE A 439 -14.01 -10.87 4.13
N LYS A 440 -15.00 -9.97 4.04
CA LYS A 440 -14.85 -8.64 3.47
C LYS A 440 -15.40 -7.56 4.38
N GLY A 441 -14.51 -6.65 4.82
CA GLY A 441 -14.91 -5.60 5.74
C GLY A 441 -13.97 -4.40 5.72
N SER A 442 -14.46 -3.26 6.23
CA SER A 442 -13.63 -2.10 6.48
C SER A 442 -12.83 -2.27 7.78
N ARG A 443 -11.67 -1.63 7.88
CA ARG A 443 -10.73 -1.75 9.01
C ARG A 443 -11.35 -1.56 10.39
N GLN A 444 -12.34 -0.68 10.52
CA GLN A 444 -12.97 -0.38 11.82
C GLN A 444 -13.77 -1.54 12.40
N PHE A 445 -14.11 -2.56 11.60
CA PHE A 445 -14.84 -3.76 12.07
C PHE A 445 -13.89 -4.87 12.54
N HIS A 446 -12.57 -4.72 12.39
CA HIS A 446 -11.55 -5.67 12.88
C HIS A 446 -11.79 -7.11 12.43
N PHE A 447 -12.08 -7.31 11.13
CA PHE A 447 -12.38 -8.62 10.55
C PHE A 447 -11.18 -9.57 10.48
N GLU A 448 -9.97 -9.06 10.65
CA GLU A 448 -8.76 -9.87 10.86
C GLU A 448 -8.96 -10.89 12.01
N ARG A 449 -9.69 -10.52 13.06
CA ARG A 449 -10.00 -11.41 14.19
C ARG A 449 -10.87 -12.60 13.78
N ILE A 450 -11.81 -12.40 12.85
CA ILE A 450 -12.64 -13.49 12.29
C ILE A 450 -11.75 -14.44 11.51
N SER A 451 -10.89 -13.90 10.64
CA SER A 451 -9.96 -14.68 9.84
C SER A 451 -9.03 -15.53 10.72
N GLU A 452 -8.40 -14.94 11.73
CA GLU A 452 -7.49 -15.62 12.67
C GLU A 452 -8.15 -16.77 13.44
N LEU A 453 -9.43 -16.61 13.80
CA LEU A 453 -10.17 -17.64 14.55
C LEU A 453 -10.70 -18.77 13.65
N LEU A 454 -10.98 -18.48 12.37
CA LEU A 454 -11.44 -19.48 11.41
C LEU A 454 -10.28 -20.17 10.66
N GLU A 455 -9.08 -19.60 10.69
CA GLU A 455 -7.90 -20.19 10.07
C GLU A 455 -7.54 -21.52 10.73
N LYS A 456 -7.29 -22.54 9.91
CA LYS A 456 -6.84 -23.83 10.39
C LYS A 456 -5.43 -23.66 10.97
N LYS A 457 -5.35 -23.66 12.29
CA LYS A 457 -4.06 -23.76 12.95
C LYS A 457 -3.52 -25.15 12.70
N VAL A 458 -2.64 -25.28 11.72
CA VAL A 458 -1.81 -26.48 11.59
C VAL A 458 -0.98 -26.50 12.86
N HIS A 459 -0.94 -27.63 13.56
CA HIS A 459 -0.05 -27.82 14.71
C HIS A 459 1.40 -27.92 14.21
N GLU A 460 1.88 -26.83 13.66
CA GLU A 460 3.31 -26.57 13.48
C GLU A 460 3.75 -25.77 14.69
N THR A 461 4.95 -26.03 15.18
CA THR A 461 5.59 -25.13 16.11
C THR A 461 5.87 -23.84 15.32
N ILE A 462 4.96 -22.86 15.40
CA ILE A 462 5.06 -21.60 14.69
C ILE A 462 5.89 -20.65 15.57
N LEU A 463 7.03 -20.22 15.05
CA LEU A 463 7.74 -19.07 15.58
C LEU A 463 7.12 -17.81 14.99
N GLU A 464 6.27 -17.15 15.76
CA GLU A 464 5.71 -15.86 15.36
C GLU A 464 6.66 -14.73 15.76
N VAL A 465 7.16 -13.99 14.77
CA VAL A 465 8.06 -12.85 15.01
C VAL A 465 7.30 -11.56 14.72
N ASN A 466 7.07 -10.79 15.79
CA ASN A 466 6.50 -9.45 15.66
C ASN A 466 7.58 -8.45 15.21
N LEU A 467 7.56 -8.06 13.95
CA LEU A 467 8.54 -7.13 13.37
C LEU A 467 8.49 -5.73 13.99
N ASP A 468 7.32 -5.27 14.45
CA ASP A 468 7.23 -3.99 15.18
C ASP A 468 7.92 -4.07 16.54
N ALA A 469 7.87 -5.23 17.23
CA ALA A 469 8.63 -5.47 18.46
C ALA A 469 10.15 -5.55 18.19
N VAL A 470 10.57 -6.13 17.06
CA VAL A 470 11.99 -6.11 16.65
C VAL A 470 12.46 -4.67 16.43
N VAL A 471 11.68 -3.86 15.74
CA VAL A 471 11.96 -2.43 15.53
C VAL A 471 12.01 -1.68 16.85
N HIS A 472 11.07 -1.91 17.76
CA HIS A 472 11.07 -1.30 19.07
C HIS A 472 12.37 -1.65 19.85
N ASN A 473 12.76 -2.90 19.86
CA ASN A 473 13.99 -3.35 20.53
C ASN A 473 15.24 -2.74 19.86
N PHE A 474 15.31 -2.76 18.52
CA PHE A 474 16.39 -2.13 17.78
C PHE A 474 16.53 -0.65 18.16
N ASN A 475 15.43 0.10 18.16
CA ASN A 475 15.42 1.52 18.51
C ASN A 475 15.77 1.76 19.97
N TYR A 476 15.34 0.87 20.88
CA TYR A 476 15.73 0.95 22.28
C TYR A 476 17.23 0.82 22.47
N TYR A 477 17.87 -0.17 21.85
CA TYR A 477 19.32 -0.31 21.92
C TYR A 477 20.05 0.86 21.23
N ARG A 478 19.56 1.30 20.07
CA ARG A 478 20.10 2.46 19.36
C ARG A 478 20.10 3.71 20.25
N SER A 479 19.05 3.95 21.02
CA SER A 479 18.92 5.10 21.91
C SER A 479 19.93 5.11 23.09
N LYS A 480 20.56 3.97 23.39
CA LYS A 480 21.60 3.86 24.42
C LYS A 480 23.00 4.05 23.89
N LEU A 481 23.18 4.08 22.59
CA LEU A 481 24.47 4.24 21.95
C LEU A 481 24.76 5.71 21.62
N LYS A 482 26.02 6.05 21.47
CA LYS A 482 26.45 7.33 20.95
C LYS A 482 26.11 7.41 19.44
N PRO A 483 25.89 8.61 18.87
CA PRO A 483 25.51 8.77 17.45
C PRO A 483 26.49 8.13 16.47
N GLU A 484 27.78 8.16 16.78
CA GLU A 484 28.85 7.60 15.95
C GLU A 484 28.96 6.06 16.03
N THR A 485 28.31 5.43 17.01
CA THR A 485 28.40 3.98 17.21
C THR A 485 27.59 3.22 16.16
N LYS A 486 28.25 2.33 15.45
CA LYS A 486 27.62 1.48 14.44
C LYS A 486 26.97 0.24 15.08
N MET A 487 25.77 -0.09 14.61
CA MET A 487 25.04 -1.29 15.03
C MET A 487 25.15 -2.40 13.99
N VAL A 488 25.50 -3.59 14.45
CA VAL A 488 25.49 -4.81 13.64
C VAL A 488 24.34 -5.70 14.13
N CYS A 489 23.41 -6.01 13.24
CA CYS A 489 22.29 -6.93 13.54
C CYS A 489 22.58 -8.31 12.93
N MET A 490 22.56 -9.34 13.77
CA MET A 490 22.78 -10.72 13.33
C MET A 490 21.49 -11.29 12.72
N VAL A 491 21.57 -11.76 11.47
CA VAL A 491 20.46 -12.37 10.73
C VAL A 491 20.80 -13.74 10.15
N LYS A 492 21.88 -14.38 10.68
CA LYS A 492 22.33 -15.71 10.28
C LYS A 492 21.28 -16.80 10.53
N ALA A 493 21.53 -17.99 9.97
CA ALA A 493 20.68 -19.18 10.15
C ALA A 493 19.21 -18.89 9.85
N PHE A 494 18.96 -18.30 8.68
CA PHE A 494 17.61 -17.90 8.24
C PHE A 494 16.90 -16.99 9.26
N GLY A 495 17.65 -16.01 9.83
CA GLY A 495 17.13 -15.13 10.89
C GLY A 495 16.80 -15.88 12.18
N TYR A 496 17.59 -16.92 12.51
CA TYR A 496 17.31 -17.87 13.60
C TYR A 496 15.96 -18.60 13.45
N GLY A 497 15.56 -18.89 12.21
CA GLY A 497 14.28 -19.51 11.90
C GLY A 497 13.11 -18.53 11.76
N ALA A 498 13.36 -17.23 11.94
CA ALA A 498 12.32 -16.18 11.90
C ALA A 498 12.03 -15.63 10.49
N GLY A 499 12.76 -16.09 9.46
CA GLY A 499 12.76 -15.50 8.12
C GLY A 499 13.80 -14.40 7.99
N SER A 500 14.87 -14.65 7.24
CA SER A 500 15.97 -13.69 7.09
C SER A 500 15.59 -12.50 6.20
N TYR A 501 14.72 -12.71 5.22
CA TYR A 501 14.34 -11.70 4.23
C TYR A 501 13.56 -10.53 4.86
N GLU A 502 12.44 -10.82 5.53
CA GLU A 502 11.57 -9.82 6.17
C GLU A 502 12.30 -9.10 7.29
N LEU A 503 13.08 -9.85 8.08
CA LEU A 503 13.86 -9.30 9.17
C LEU A 503 14.95 -8.35 8.65
N ALA A 504 15.73 -8.76 7.66
CA ALA A 504 16.79 -7.94 7.07
C ALA A 504 16.23 -6.68 6.41
N LYS A 505 15.13 -6.80 5.67
CA LYS A 505 14.46 -5.67 5.04
C LYS A 505 13.91 -4.69 6.08
N THR A 506 13.27 -5.17 7.14
CA THR A 506 12.78 -4.33 8.24
C THR A 506 13.92 -3.58 8.92
N LEU A 507 15.02 -4.26 9.24
CA LEU A 507 16.19 -3.64 9.84
C LEU A 507 16.86 -2.62 8.91
N GLN A 508 16.92 -2.89 7.60
CA GLN A 508 17.39 -1.93 6.60
C GLN A 508 16.52 -0.68 6.54
N GLU A 509 15.20 -0.83 6.50
CA GLU A 509 14.23 0.29 6.49
C GLU A 509 14.39 1.18 7.73
N HIS A 510 14.84 0.60 8.86
CA HIS A 510 15.15 1.31 10.11
C HIS A 510 16.64 1.68 10.24
N ARG A 511 17.38 1.70 9.13
CA ARG A 511 18.77 2.18 9.02
C ARG A 511 19.76 1.43 9.91
N CYS A 512 19.65 0.11 9.98
CA CYS A 512 20.71 -0.71 10.54
C CYS A 512 22.01 -0.51 9.72
N ASP A 513 23.13 -0.30 10.41
CA ASP A 513 24.40 -0.03 9.73
C ASP A 513 24.95 -1.28 9.03
N TYR A 514 24.86 -2.43 9.70
CA TYR A 514 25.37 -3.71 9.19
C TYR A 514 24.42 -4.84 9.53
N LEU A 515 24.30 -5.78 8.60
CA LEU A 515 23.70 -7.09 8.85
C LEU A 515 24.82 -8.13 8.85
N ALA A 516 24.78 -9.07 9.79
CA ALA A 516 25.77 -10.14 9.87
C ALA A 516 25.10 -11.50 9.59
N VAL A 517 25.75 -12.29 8.76
CA VAL A 517 25.39 -13.66 8.37
C VAL A 517 26.48 -14.63 8.79
N ALA A 518 26.23 -15.93 8.75
CA ALA A 518 27.24 -16.93 9.10
C ALA A 518 28.20 -17.20 7.93
N VAL A 519 27.67 -17.33 6.72
CA VAL A 519 28.40 -17.68 5.50
C VAL A 519 28.06 -16.75 4.35
N ALA A 520 28.91 -16.72 3.32
CA ALA A 520 28.75 -15.84 2.17
C ALA A 520 27.45 -16.10 1.39
N ASP A 521 27.03 -17.36 1.28
CA ASP A 521 25.82 -17.77 0.55
C ASP A 521 24.56 -17.14 1.16
N GLU A 522 24.45 -17.10 2.50
CA GLU A 522 23.36 -16.38 3.18
C GLU A 522 23.38 -14.89 2.85
N GLY A 523 24.57 -14.31 2.71
CA GLY A 523 24.77 -12.92 2.31
C GLY A 523 24.32 -12.66 0.89
N GLU A 524 24.58 -13.56 -0.04
CA GLU A 524 24.14 -13.48 -1.43
C GLU A 524 22.61 -13.53 -1.53
N GLU A 525 21.97 -14.48 -0.83
CA GLU A 525 20.50 -14.53 -0.76
C GLU A 525 19.91 -13.24 -0.19
N LEU A 526 20.44 -12.75 0.93
CA LEU A 526 19.96 -11.52 1.53
C LEU A 526 20.19 -10.30 0.64
N ARG A 527 21.22 -10.28 -0.21
CA ARG A 527 21.47 -9.17 -1.14
C ARG A 527 20.33 -8.98 -2.14
N LYS A 528 19.57 -10.01 -2.45
CA LYS A 528 18.35 -9.91 -3.27
C LYS A 528 17.24 -9.08 -2.56
N ALA A 529 17.25 -9.11 -1.21
CA ALA A 529 16.27 -8.40 -0.38
C ALA A 529 16.72 -7.00 0.05
N VAL A 530 18.00 -6.83 0.32
CA VAL A 530 18.59 -5.61 0.89
C VAL A 530 19.62 -5.04 -0.07
N SER A 531 19.40 -3.80 -0.52
CA SER A 531 20.21 -3.19 -1.59
C SER A 531 21.39 -2.36 -1.08
N TYR A 532 21.29 -1.72 0.08
CA TYR A 532 22.29 -0.75 0.56
C TYR A 532 22.92 -1.07 1.91
N THR A 533 22.36 -1.99 2.71
CA THR A 533 22.94 -2.37 3.99
C THR A 533 24.18 -3.22 3.78
N HIS A 534 25.26 -2.94 4.52
CA HIS A 534 26.48 -3.73 4.44
C HIS A 534 26.25 -5.11 5.07
N LEU A 535 26.61 -6.15 4.34
CA LEU A 535 26.60 -7.54 4.81
C LEU A 535 28.02 -7.94 5.27
N ARG A 536 28.09 -8.65 6.39
CA ARG A 536 29.33 -9.27 6.90
C ARG A 536 29.08 -10.75 7.16
N ALA A 537 29.89 -11.61 6.55
CA ALA A 537 29.97 -13.02 6.91
C ALA A 537 30.90 -13.16 8.12
N HIS A 538 30.52 -14.00 9.08
CA HIS A 538 31.40 -14.37 10.18
C HIS A 538 32.15 -15.63 9.76
N GLU A 539 33.37 -15.48 9.25
CA GLU A 539 34.20 -16.62 8.94
C GLU A 539 34.69 -17.27 10.24
N THR A 540 34.69 -18.59 10.25
CA THR A 540 35.19 -19.37 11.37
C THR A 540 36.71 -19.19 11.49
N SER A 541 37.24 -19.30 12.72
CA SER A 541 38.65 -19.16 13.05
C SER A 541 39.66 -20.03 12.24
N ALA A 542 39.14 -20.98 11.44
CA ALA A 542 39.96 -21.80 10.54
C ALA A 542 40.49 -21.03 9.30
N HIS A 543 39.99 -19.84 9.00
CA HIS A 543 40.44 -18.98 7.90
C HIS A 543 41.16 -17.72 8.37
N LEU A 544 41.49 -17.62 9.65
CA LEU A 544 42.26 -16.51 10.26
C LEU A 544 43.74 -16.88 10.48
N VAL A 545 44.27 -17.85 9.75
CA VAL A 545 45.71 -18.18 9.77
C VAL A 545 46.32 -17.76 8.46
#